data_37a8f2ecc5b47c89f9e87cc55b5da394
#
_entry.id   37a8f2ecc5b47c89f9e87cc55b5da394
#
_cell.length_a   1.000
_cell.length_b   1.000
_cell.length_c   1.000
_cell.angle_alpha   90.00
_cell.angle_beta   90.00
_cell.angle_gamma   90.00
#
_symmetry.space_group_name_H-M   'P 1'
#
loop_
_entity.id
_entity.type
_entity.pdbx_description
1 polymer ?
#
loop_
_entity_poly.entity_id
_entity_poly.type
_entity_poly.pdbx_seq_one_letter_code
_entity_poly.pdbx_strand_id
1 'polypeptide(L)'
;MPPLDDESLLRRSFTVARRAQARGNHPFGAILVDASGAVLLEVENGYLPDHDMTGHAERLLATAASKKFDPTFLAGCTLYSSAEPCCMCAGAIYWAGIGRLVYGLSERRLKTITGNHPENPTLDLPCRTVFAAGQRPVEVVGPMLENEAAAIHAGVWQGETKS
;
A
#
# COMPACT_ATOMS: atom_id res chain seq x y z
N MET A 1 -9.15 -7.69 22.97
CA MET A 1 -9.04 -8.42 21.69
C MET A 1 -7.63 -8.92 21.51
N PRO A 2 -7.44 -10.13 20.98
CA PRO A 2 -6.10 -10.60 20.67
C PRO A 2 -5.44 -9.68 19.62
N PRO A 3 -4.10 -9.58 19.58
CA PRO A 3 -3.41 -8.82 18.57
C PRO A 3 -3.69 -9.40 17.17
N LEU A 4 -3.64 -8.55 16.14
CA LEU A 4 -3.79 -8.98 14.75
C LEU A 4 -2.59 -9.84 14.32
N ASP A 5 -2.85 -10.82 13.48
CA ASP A 5 -1.80 -11.60 12.82
C ASP A 5 -1.27 -10.79 11.61
N ASP A 6 -0.34 -9.89 11.90
CA ASP A 6 0.19 -8.97 10.90
C ASP A 6 0.85 -9.69 9.72
N GLU A 7 1.57 -10.79 9.96
CA GLU A 7 2.22 -11.52 8.87
C GLU A 7 1.20 -12.13 7.91
N SER A 8 0.19 -12.79 8.43
CA SER A 8 -0.85 -13.42 7.63
C SER A 8 -1.63 -12.38 6.83
N LEU A 9 -2.00 -11.27 7.47
CA LEU A 9 -2.75 -10.18 6.83
C LEU A 9 -1.90 -9.45 5.79
N LEU A 10 -0.62 -9.25 6.07
CA LEU A 10 0.30 -8.66 5.10
C LEU A 10 0.46 -9.55 3.87
N ARG A 11 0.59 -10.87 4.04
CA ARG A 11 0.64 -11.82 2.92
C ARG A 11 -0.63 -11.76 2.07
N ARG A 12 -1.75 -11.44 2.67
CA ARG A 12 -2.98 -11.23 1.90
C ARG A 12 -2.86 -10.02 0.97
N SER A 13 -2.19 -8.95 1.40
CA SER A 13 -1.90 -7.81 0.51
C SER A 13 -0.97 -8.21 -0.65
N PHE A 14 -0.05 -9.15 -0.42
CA PHE A 14 0.80 -9.69 -1.48
C PHE A 14 -0.02 -10.46 -2.52
N THR A 15 -1.00 -11.23 -2.09
CA THR A 15 -1.94 -11.92 -2.99
C THR A 15 -2.71 -10.91 -3.85
N VAL A 16 -3.15 -9.81 -3.26
CA VAL A 16 -3.81 -8.72 -3.98
C VAL A 16 -2.88 -8.08 -5.00
N ALA A 17 -1.60 -7.87 -4.64
CA ALA A 17 -0.59 -7.34 -5.55
C ALA A 17 -0.36 -8.25 -6.76
N ARG A 18 -0.29 -9.57 -6.55
CA ARG A 18 -0.15 -10.54 -7.65
C ARG A 18 -1.38 -10.56 -8.55
N ARG A 19 -2.54 -10.37 -7.97
CA ARG A 19 -3.80 -10.27 -8.71
C ARG A 19 -3.83 -9.02 -9.61
N ALA A 20 -3.31 -7.89 -9.13
CA ALA A 20 -3.13 -6.68 -9.92
C ALA A 20 -2.25 -6.95 -11.15
N GLN A 21 -1.13 -7.62 -10.95
CA GLN A 21 -0.21 -8.01 -12.02
C GLN A 21 -0.89 -8.92 -13.06
N ALA A 22 -1.68 -9.89 -12.61
CA ALA A 22 -2.41 -10.80 -13.48
C ALA A 22 -3.41 -10.05 -14.37
N ARG A 23 -3.87 -8.88 -13.96
CA ARG A 23 -4.78 -8.02 -14.72
C ARG A 23 -4.06 -6.96 -15.57
N GLY A 24 -2.75 -7.01 -15.65
CA GLY A 24 -1.95 -6.10 -16.47
C GLY A 24 -1.51 -4.82 -15.75
N ASN A 25 -1.79 -4.67 -14.47
CA ASN A 25 -1.35 -3.55 -13.66
C ASN A 25 -0.03 -3.86 -12.95
N HIS A 26 0.63 -2.85 -12.41
CA HIS A 26 1.81 -3.05 -11.59
C HIS A 26 1.45 -3.81 -10.30
N PRO A 27 2.38 -4.59 -9.73
CA PRO A 27 2.07 -5.51 -8.62
C PRO A 27 2.04 -4.80 -7.27
N PHE A 28 1.03 -4.00 -7.05
CA PHE A 28 0.77 -3.32 -5.78
C PHE A 28 -0.65 -3.64 -5.32
N GLY A 29 -0.78 -3.95 -4.04
CA GLY A 29 -2.06 -4.28 -3.43
C GLY A 29 -2.13 -3.81 -1.98
N ALA A 30 -3.35 -3.54 -1.53
CA ALA A 30 -3.62 -3.12 -0.16
C ALA A 30 -4.93 -3.71 0.34
N ILE A 31 -4.99 -3.95 1.65
CA ILE A 31 -6.23 -4.37 2.31
C ILE A 31 -6.49 -3.48 3.53
N LEU A 32 -7.76 -3.31 3.87
CA LEU A 32 -8.18 -2.65 5.10
C LEU A 32 -8.79 -3.67 6.04
N VAL A 33 -8.36 -3.65 7.29
CA VAL A 33 -8.75 -4.62 8.31
C VAL A 33 -9.24 -3.87 9.54
N ASP A 34 -10.35 -4.30 10.13
CA ASP A 34 -10.84 -3.71 11.37
C ASP A 34 -10.12 -4.28 12.60
N ALA A 35 -10.46 -3.78 13.78
CA ALA A 35 -9.84 -4.19 15.04
C ALA A 35 -10.06 -5.67 15.38
N SER A 36 -11.04 -6.32 14.78
CA SER A 36 -11.30 -7.77 14.99
C SER A 36 -10.49 -8.66 14.05
N GLY A 37 -9.83 -8.09 13.06
CA GLY A 37 -9.12 -8.84 12.02
C GLY A 37 -9.97 -9.11 10.78
N ALA A 38 -11.18 -8.57 10.72
CA ALA A 38 -12.03 -8.73 9.55
C ALA A 38 -11.53 -7.86 8.40
N VAL A 39 -11.37 -8.46 7.21
CA VAL A 39 -10.98 -7.75 6.00
C VAL A 39 -12.19 -7.02 5.43
N LEU A 40 -12.10 -5.70 5.37
CA LEU A 40 -13.19 -4.82 4.92
C LEU A 40 -13.09 -4.47 3.44
N LEU A 41 -11.87 -4.28 2.95
CA LEU A 41 -11.59 -3.89 1.57
C LEU A 41 -10.31 -4.57 1.09
N GLU A 42 -10.30 -4.93 -0.20
CA GLU A 42 -9.11 -5.37 -0.92
C GLU A 42 -9.02 -4.53 -2.19
N VAL A 43 -7.90 -3.85 -2.42
CA VAL A 43 -7.75 -2.92 -3.53
C VAL A 43 -6.43 -3.16 -4.26
N GLU A 44 -6.52 -3.35 -5.57
CA GLU A 44 -5.39 -3.49 -6.48
C GLU A 44 -4.96 -2.13 -7.03
N ASN A 45 -3.71 -2.04 -7.50
CA ASN A 45 -3.33 -0.92 -8.35
C ASN A 45 -4.33 -0.79 -9.50
N GLY A 46 -4.82 0.40 -9.73
CA GLY A 46 -5.87 0.70 -10.68
C GLY A 46 -5.48 1.67 -11.79
N TYR A 47 -4.22 1.60 -12.26
CA TYR A 47 -3.81 2.39 -13.41
C TYR A 47 -4.71 2.11 -14.62
N LEU A 48 -4.90 0.83 -14.96
CA LEU A 48 -5.82 0.42 -16.03
C LEU A 48 -7.22 0.16 -15.45
N PRO A 49 -8.28 0.36 -16.24
CA PRO A 49 -8.32 0.73 -17.66
C PRO A 49 -8.24 2.22 -17.96
N ASP A 50 -8.41 3.09 -16.97
CA ASP A 50 -8.63 4.52 -17.18
C ASP A 50 -7.32 5.33 -17.34
N HIS A 51 -6.16 4.69 -17.27
CA HIS A 51 -4.84 5.34 -17.27
C HIS A 51 -4.67 6.33 -16.11
N ASP A 52 -5.19 5.96 -14.93
CA ASP A 52 -5.07 6.78 -13.71
C ASP A 52 -3.67 6.63 -13.10
N MET A 53 -2.81 7.58 -13.37
CA MET A 53 -1.42 7.60 -12.86
C MET A 53 -1.36 7.76 -11.34
N THR A 54 -2.43 8.23 -10.70
CA THR A 54 -2.55 8.32 -9.24
C THR A 54 -3.28 7.13 -8.64
N GLY A 55 -3.67 6.16 -9.46
CA GLY A 55 -4.44 4.97 -9.07
C GLY A 55 -3.64 3.94 -8.30
N HIS A 56 -2.84 4.35 -7.34
CA HIS A 56 -2.15 3.46 -6.43
C HIS A 56 -3.16 2.74 -5.53
N ALA A 57 -2.87 1.49 -5.18
CA ALA A 57 -3.77 0.67 -4.38
C ALA A 57 -4.17 1.36 -3.07
N GLU A 58 -3.19 1.92 -2.36
CA GLU A 58 -3.42 2.57 -1.06
C GLU A 58 -4.28 3.84 -1.19
N ARG A 59 -4.04 4.65 -2.23
CA ARG A 59 -4.83 5.85 -2.47
C ARG A 59 -6.27 5.49 -2.79
N LEU A 60 -6.48 4.51 -3.68
CA LEU A 60 -7.81 4.05 -4.03
C LEU A 60 -8.54 3.47 -2.82
N LEU A 61 -7.81 2.71 -1.98
CA LEU A 61 -8.37 2.16 -0.75
C LEU A 61 -8.78 3.28 0.22
N ALA A 62 -7.93 4.29 0.41
CA ALA A 62 -8.23 5.42 1.30
C ALA A 62 -9.50 6.16 0.83
N THR A 63 -9.65 6.36 -0.48
CA THR A 63 -10.85 6.97 -1.06
C THR A 63 -12.10 6.12 -0.76
N ALA A 64 -12.04 4.82 -1.04
CA ALA A 64 -13.16 3.91 -0.81
C ALA A 64 -13.54 3.82 0.68
N ALA A 65 -12.53 3.74 1.54
CA ALA A 65 -12.71 3.65 2.99
C ALA A 65 -13.38 4.91 3.54
N SER A 66 -12.91 6.09 3.13
CA SER A 66 -13.44 7.37 3.62
C SER A 66 -14.90 7.59 3.22
N LYS A 67 -15.32 7.03 2.07
CA LYS A 67 -16.71 7.10 1.61
C LYS A 67 -17.63 6.12 2.34
N LYS A 68 -17.07 5.06 2.92
CA LYS A 68 -17.85 3.96 3.51
C LYS A 68 -17.88 3.99 5.04
N PHE A 69 -16.82 4.48 5.67
CA PHE A 69 -16.66 4.45 7.12
C PHE A 69 -16.32 5.84 7.65
N ASP A 70 -16.73 6.14 8.89
CA ASP A 70 -16.37 7.41 9.52
C ASP A 70 -14.93 7.39 10.07
N PRO A 71 -14.32 8.56 10.30
CA PRO A 71 -12.95 8.64 10.79
C PRO A 71 -12.72 7.98 12.15
N THR A 72 -13.70 7.98 13.03
CA THR A 72 -13.59 7.34 14.36
C THR A 72 -13.42 5.83 14.20
N PHE A 73 -14.20 5.22 13.32
CA PHE A 73 -14.05 3.79 13.00
C PHE A 73 -12.70 3.51 12.33
N LEU A 74 -12.31 4.33 11.37
CA LEU A 74 -11.05 4.17 10.63
C LEU A 74 -9.82 4.32 11.52
N ALA A 75 -9.90 5.10 12.60
CA ALA A 75 -8.83 5.22 13.58
C ALA A 75 -8.48 3.88 14.25
N GLY A 76 -9.43 2.96 14.31
CA GLY A 76 -9.22 1.59 14.81
C GLY A 76 -8.85 0.57 13.74
N CYS A 77 -8.76 0.98 12.49
CA CYS A 77 -8.44 0.08 11.37
C CYS A 77 -6.96 0.08 11.02
N THR A 78 -6.51 -1.01 10.41
CA THR A 78 -5.15 -1.16 9.88
C THR A 78 -5.19 -1.34 8.37
N LEU A 79 -4.36 -0.60 7.67
CA LEU A 79 -4.09 -0.80 6.25
C LEU A 79 -2.81 -1.65 6.11
N TYR A 80 -2.92 -2.76 5.38
CA TYR A 80 -1.77 -3.58 5.02
C TYR A 80 -1.45 -3.33 3.55
N SER A 81 -0.21 -2.94 3.27
CA SER A 81 0.24 -2.63 1.92
C SER A 81 1.42 -3.50 1.52
N SER A 82 1.39 -4.02 0.29
CA SER A 82 2.50 -4.83 -0.23
C SER A 82 3.81 -4.06 -0.31
N ALA A 83 3.72 -2.75 -0.53
CA ALA A 83 4.86 -1.84 -0.56
C ALA A 83 4.57 -0.62 0.32
N GLU A 84 5.62 0.02 0.81
CA GLU A 84 5.49 1.25 1.59
C GLU A 84 4.72 2.30 0.78
N PRO A 85 3.65 2.91 1.35
CA PRO A 85 2.93 3.96 0.66
C PRO A 85 3.85 5.14 0.32
N CYS A 86 3.82 5.60 -0.93
CA CYS A 86 4.51 6.82 -1.32
C CYS A 86 3.91 8.03 -0.58
N CYS A 87 4.52 9.19 -0.67
CA CYS A 87 4.04 10.37 0.07
C CYS A 87 2.61 10.78 -0.30
N MET A 88 2.19 10.56 -1.55
CA MET A 88 0.80 10.80 -1.97
C MET A 88 -0.16 9.87 -1.22
N CYS A 89 0.16 8.59 -1.17
CA CYS A 89 -0.68 7.58 -0.51
C CYS A 89 -0.65 7.74 1.02
N ALA A 90 0.51 8.05 1.59
CA ALA A 90 0.63 8.35 3.03
C ALA A 90 -0.26 9.55 3.40
N GLY A 91 -0.27 10.59 2.59
CA GLY A 91 -1.18 11.72 2.77
C GLY A 91 -2.64 11.28 2.71
N ALA A 92 -3.01 10.43 1.75
CA ALA A 92 -4.38 9.92 1.64
C ALA A 92 -4.79 9.10 2.87
N ILE A 93 -3.90 8.25 3.37
CA ILE A 93 -4.12 7.46 4.61
C ILE A 93 -4.36 8.39 5.79
N TYR A 94 -3.54 9.43 5.91
CA TYR A 94 -3.68 10.44 6.97
C TYR A 94 -5.04 11.13 6.90
N TRP A 95 -5.41 11.67 5.75
CA TRP A 95 -6.67 12.40 5.59
C TRP A 95 -7.91 11.51 5.74
N ALA A 96 -7.81 10.23 5.36
CA ALA A 96 -8.91 9.28 5.56
C ALA A 96 -9.16 8.95 7.03
N GLY A 97 -8.17 9.12 7.91
CA GLY A 97 -8.32 8.84 9.33
C GLY A 97 -7.86 7.43 9.75
N ILE A 98 -7.23 6.66 8.85
CA ILE A 98 -6.77 5.30 9.17
C ILE A 98 -5.65 5.38 10.23
N GLY A 99 -5.78 4.58 11.29
CA GLY A 99 -4.94 4.70 12.48
C GLY A 99 -3.64 3.91 12.44
N ARG A 100 -3.54 2.88 11.60
CA ARG A 100 -2.37 1.99 11.58
C ARG A 100 -2.04 1.54 10.17
N LEU A 101 -0.73 1.42 9.88
CA LEU A 101 -0.20 0.95 8.61
C LEU A 101 0.84 -0.13 8.85
N VAL A 102 0.72 -1.24 8.12
CA VAL A 102 1.76 -2.29 8.04
C VAL A 102 2.15 -2.44 6.57
N TYR A 103 3.45 -2.41 6.26
CA TYR A 103 3.90 -2.55 4.88
C TYR A 103 5.03 -3.57 4.73
N GLY A 104 5.15 -4.14 3.53
CA GLY A 104 6.15 -5.14 3.19
C GLY A 104 7.44 -4.54 2.68
N LEU A 105 7.46 -4.12 1.43
CA LEU A 105 8.65 -3.61 0.74
C LEU A 105 8.83 -2.12 1.02
N SER A 106 10.02 -1.72 1.50
CA SER A 106 10.30 -0.30 1.70
C SER A 106 10.42 0.44 0.36
N GLU A 107 10.06 1.72 0.35
CA GLU A 107 10.17 2.59 -0.83
C GLU A 107 11.63 2.64 -1.33
N ARG A 108 12.57 2.69 -0.41
CA ARG A 108 14.01 2.73 -0.72
C ARG A 108 14.47 1.46 -1.42
N ARG A 109 14.02 0.29 -0.95
CA ARG A 109 14.35 -0.98 -1.61
C ARG A 109 13.65 -1.11 -2.96
N LEU A 110 12.41 -0.66 -3.06
CA LEU A 110 11.69 -0.61 -4.35
C LEU A 110 12.48 0.23 -5.37
N LYS A 111 12.96 1.40 -4.96
CA LYS A 111 13.80 2.26 -5.80
C LYS A 111 15.03 1.51 -6.32
N THR A 112 15.67 0.71 -5.49
CA THR A 112 16.80 -0.13 -5.89
C THR A 112 16.40 -1.16 -6.96
N ILE A 113 15.22 -1.74 -6.81
CA ILE A 113 14.68 -2.76 -7.75
C ILE A 113 14.29 -2.12 -9.09
N THR A 114 13.61 -0.98 -9.06
CA THR A 114 13.09 -0.31 -10.27
C THR A 114 14.16 0.50 -10.99
N GLY A 115 15.17 0.98 -10.27
CA GLY A 115 16.20 1.84 -10.84
C GLY A 115 15.61 3.08 -11.52
N ASN A 116 15.94 3.27 -12.78
CA ASN A 116 15.44 4.38 -13.58
C ASN A 116 14.23 4.03 -14.44
N HIS A 117 13.47 3.00 -14.07
CA HIS A 117 12.32 2.58 -14.86
C HIS A 117 11.28 3.72 -14.93
N PRO A 118 10.91 4.19 -16.14
CA PRO A 118 10.07 5.38 -16.31
C PRO A 118 8.64 5.20 -15.80
N GLU A 119 8.16 3.98 -15.66
CA GLU A 119 6.82 3.71 -15.10
C GLU A 119 6.79 3.73 -13.58
N ASN A 120 7.95 3.83 -12.92
CA ASN A 120 8.04 3.97 -11.47
C ASN A 120 9.14 4.97 -11.10
N PRO A 121 8.91 6.27 -11.34
CA PRO A 121 9.83 7.30 -10.90
C PRO A 121 9.70 7.48 -9.38
N THR A 122 10.41 6.66 -8.62
CA THR A 122 10.26 6.56 -7.16
C THR A 122 10.32 7.91 -6.48
N LEU A 123 9.32 8.19 -5.67
CA LEU A 123 9.25 9.37 -4.82
C LEU A 123 9.79 8.99 -3.44
N ASP A 124 11.11 9.14 -3.26
CA ASP A 124 11.86 8.64 -2.11
C ASP A 124 11.66 9.52 -0.87
N LEU A 125 10.44 9.50 -0.32
CA LEU A 125 10.10 10.16 0.93
C LEU A 125 9.42 9.14 1.84
N PRO A 126 10.07 8.71 2.94
CA PRO A 126 9.49 7.70 3.83
C PRO A 126 8.13 8.11 4.38
N CYS A 127 7.20 7.17 4.46
CA CYS A 127 5.84 7.44 4.97
C CYS A 127 5.87 7.96 6.41
N ARG A 128 6.81 7.50 7.23
CA ARG A 128 6.98 7.98 8.61
C ARG A 128 7.25 9.47 8.67
N THR A 129 8.00 10.02 7.70
CA THR A 129 8.26 11.46 7.62
C THR A 129 6.97 12.24 7.34
N VAL A 130 6.13 11.71 6.48
CA VAL A 130 4.82 12.32 6.17
C VAL A 130 3.93 12.34 7.42
N PHE A 131 3.79 11.19 8.09
CA PHE A 131 2.93 11.08 9.27
C PHE A 131 3.42 11.91 10.44
N ALA A 132 4.76 12.03 10.61
CA ALA A 132 5.34 12.86 11.66
C ALA A 132 4.99 14.34 11.53
N ALA A 133 4.68 14.81 10.35
CA ALA A 133 4.25 16.18 10.10
C ALA A 133 2.78 16.43 10.48
N GLY A 134 2.02 15.39 10.75
CA GLY A 134 0.58 15.49 11.05
C GLY A 134 0.28 15.79 12.51
N GLN A 135 -0.98 16.09 12.78
CA GLN A 135 -1.50 16.43 14.11
C GLN A 135 -2.11 15.23 14.84
N ARG A 136 -2.17 14.07 14.19
CA ARG A 136 -2.61 12.82 14.81
C ARG A 136 -1.58 11.73 14.56
N PRO A 137 -1.45 10.74 15.47
CA PRO A 137 -0.53 9.64 15.26
C PRO A 137 -1.06 8.65 14.21
N VAL A 138 -0.14 8.06 13.44
CA VAL A 138 -0.38 6.85 12.66
C VAL A 138 0.69 5.86 13.10
N GLU A 139 0.27 4.70 13.62
CA GLU A 139 1.21 3.64 13.96
C GLU A 139 1.70 2.99 12.67
N VAL A 140 3.02 2.89 12.51
CA VAL A 140 3.63 2.31 11.31
C VAL A 140 4.49 1.12 11.70
N VAL A 141 4.24 -0.02 11.07
CA VAL A 141 5.03 -1.25 11.19
C VAL A 141 5.57 -1.60 9.80
N GLY A 142 6.87 -1.74 9.69
CA GLY A 142 7.53 -2.12 8.42
C GLY A 142 8.97 -1.61 8.36
N PRO A 143 9.74 -2.13 7.41
CA PRO A 143 9.37 -3.21 6.48
C PRO A 143 9.19 -4.56 7.20
N MET A 144 8.25 -5.36 6.72
CA MET A 144 7.97 -6.68 7.25
C MET A 144 7.86 -7.67 6.09
N LEU A 145 8.42 -8.89 6.25
CA LEU A 145 8.46 -9.90 5.18
C LEU A 145 9.03 -9.30 3.88
N GLU A 146 10.06 -8.50 4.01
CA GLU A 146 10.55 -7.65 2.91
C GLU A 146 11.07 -8.48 1.74
N ASN A 147 11.68 -9.63 1.98
CA ASN A 147 12.16 -10.50 0.91
C ASN A 147 10.99 -11.12 0.12
N GLU A 148 9.92 -11.52 0.80
CA GLU A 148 8.71 -12.01 0.14
C GLU A 148 8.07 -10.89 -0.69
N ALA A 149 8.01 -9.68 -0.14
CA ALA A 149 7.47 -8.52 -0.85
C ALA A 149 8.32 -8.16 -2.07
N ALA A 150 9.64 -8.21 -1.95
CA ALA A 150 10.55 -7.97 -3.07
C ALA A 150 10.39 -9.01 -4.19
N ALA A 151 10.13 -10.28 -3.83
CA ALA A 151 9.95 -11.35 -4.80
C ALA A 151 8.76 -11.12 -5.76
N ILE A 152 7.75 -10.38 -5.32
CA ILE A 152 6.60 -10.01 -6.16
C ILE A 152 7.05 -9.20 -7.38
N HIS A 153 8.12 -8.42 -7.23
CA HIS A 153 8.63 -7.51 -8.27
C HIS A 153 9.66 -8.16 -9.20
N ALA A 154 9.98 -9.45 -9.00
CA ALA A 154 10.98 -10.14 -9.82
C ALA A 154 10.56 -10.15 -11.30
N GLY A 155 11.42 -9.62 -12.18
CA GLY A 155 11.17 -9.57 -13.63
C GLY A 155 10.15 -8.54 -14.10
N VAL A 156 9.54 -7.76 -13.20
CA VAL A 156 8.48 -6.80 -13.55
C VAL A 156 9.04 -5.53 -14.19
N TRP A 157 10.16 -5.05 -13.69
CA TRP A 157 10.73 -3.75 -14.03
C TRP A 157 11.89 -3.85 -15.01
N GLN A 158 12.02 -4.99 -15.69
CA GLN A 158 13.04 -5.24 -16.70
C GLN A 158 12.40 -5.27 -18.08
N GLY A 159 12.98 -4.54 -19.04
CA GLY A 159 12.49 -4.50 -20.39
C GLY A 159 11.87 -3.17 -20.80
N GLU A 160 11.19 -3.16 -21.95
CA GLU A 160 10.59 -1.95 -22.51
C GLU A 160 9.37 -1.51 -21.69
N THR A 161 9.19 -0.18 -21.61
CA THR A 161 8.00 0.41 -21.02
C THR A 161 6.76 -0.05 -21.77
N LYS A 162 5.75 -0.48 -21.01
CA LYS A 162 4.43 -0.75 -21.59
C LYS A 162 3.78 0.59 -21.92
N SER A 163 3.67 0.86 -23.19
CA SER A 163 2.98 2.05 -23.69
C SER A 163 1.47 1.91 -23.53
#